data_0a6a8425035a285a66b1bcf0dc53d938
#
_entry.id   0a6a8425035a285a66b1bcf0dc53d938
#
_cell.length_a   1.000
_cell.length_b   1.000
_cell.length_c   1.000
_cell.angle_alpha   90.00
_cell.angle_beta   90.00
_cell.angle_gamma   90.00
#
_symmetry.space_group_name_H-M   'P 1'
#
loop_
_entity.id
_entity.type
_entity.pdbx_description
1 polymer ?
#
loop_
_entity_poly.entity_id
_entity_poly.type
_entity_poly.pdbx_seq_one_letter_code
_entity_poly.pdbx_strand_id
1 'polypeptide(L)'
;EDEIVDIEVWGTNIGYKPIEKGSKLYEFYKEKLGVGVIHPYVEWNGGTNYLNQLNLKIAAGEMPDLFLPQQGIEDSLAKNGAIADLTELLRQYAPNLWEAIPQDMWDVVKANDPTGQGRIYYIPGVVDYGRYAGMIRQDWLDKVGLPMPKTQDEYVKVLEAFRDKDPNGNGQKDELPTGGREE
;
A
#
# COMPACT_ATOMS: atom_id res chain seq x y z
N GLU A 1 35.71 0.91 15.62
CA GLU A 1 34.37 0.37 15.35
C GLU A 1 33.60 1.48 14.67
N ASP A 2 33.13 1.24 13.45
CA ASP A 2 32.29 2.20 12.75
C ASP A 2 31.02 2.42 13.56
N GLU A 3 30.66 3.66 13.80
CA GLU A 3 29.47 4.04 14.56
C GLU A 3 28.24 3.54 13.81
N ILE A 4 27.45 2.67 14.45
CA ILE A 4 26.24 2.13 13.85
C ILE A 4 25.16 3.21 13.85
N VAL A 5 24.68 3.54 12.68
CA VAL A 5 23.59 4.49 12.48
C VAL A 5 22.26 3.80 12.74
N ASP A 6 21.42 4.40 13.58
CA ASP A 6 20.02 4.01 13.74
C ASP A 6 19.17 4.74 12.70
N ILE A 7 18.27 4.02 12.05
CA ILE A 7 17.26 4.58 11.14
C ILE A 7 15.85 4.34 11.69
N GLU A 8 15.05 5.38 11.71
CA GLU A 8 13.64 5.33 12.14
C GLU A 8 12.73 5.12 10.94
N VAL A 9 11.97 4.00 10.95
CA VAL A 9 11.07 3.62 9.87
C VAL A 9 9.63 3.65 10.34
N TRP A 10 8.80 4.47 9.73
CA TRP A 10 7.37 4.57 10.03
C TRP A 10 6.51 3.87 9.00
N GLY A 11 5.67 2.97 9.44
CA GLY A 11 4.72 2.23 8.63
C GLY A 11 3.46 1.88 9.39
N THR A 12 2.60 1.09 8.78
CA THR A 12 1.38 0.60 9.43
C THR A 12 1.72 -0.47 10.45
N ASN A 13 1.21 -0.32 11.67
CA ASN A 13 1.38 -1.32 12.73
C ASN A 13 0.22 -2.32 12.82
N ILE A 14 -0.47 -2.59 11.73
CA ILE A 14 -1.57 -3.56 11.68
C ILE A 14 -1.00 -4.95 11.94
N GLY A 15 -1.15 -5.42 13.19
CA GLY A 15 -0.71 -6.75 13.60
C GLY A 15 0.80 -6.94 13.82
N TYR A 16 1.59 -5.89 13.77
CA TYR A 16 3.04 -5.95 14.00
C TYR A 16 3.43 -5.40 15.37
N LYS A 17 4.49 -5.98 15.94
CA LYS A 17 5.12 -5.42 17.14
C LYS A 17 6.14 -4.36 16.75
N PRO A 18 6.37 -3.34 17.59
CA PRO A 18 7.42 -2.36 17.35
C PRO A 18 8.80 -3.04 17.34
N ILE A 19 9.73 -2.43 16.61
CA ILE A 19 11.15 -2.80 16.65
C ILE A 19 11.84 -1.74 17.52
N GLU A 20 12.21 -2.14 18.70
CA GLU A 20 12.92 -1.28 19.65
C GLU A 20 14.42 -1.56 19.61
N LYS A 21 15.22 -0.56 19.98
CA LYS A 21 16.68 -0.70 20.11
C LYS A 21 17.02 -1.83 21.11
N GLY A 22 17.92 -2.73 20.70
CA GLY A 22 18.30 -3.91 21.47
C GLY A 22 17.33 -5.10 21.38
N SER A 23 16.23 -4.99 20.63
CA SER A 23 15.37 -6.15 20.35
C SER A 23 16.06 -7.15 19.43
N LYS A 24 15.60 -8.41 19.41
CA LYS A 24 16.18 -9.44 18.53
C LYS A 24 16.16 -9.04 17.05
N LEU A 25 15.12 -8.36 16.59
CA LEU A 25 15.00 -7.94 15.21
C LEU A 25 15.90 -6.74 14.91
N TYR A 26 16.05 -5.81 15.85
CA TYR A 26 17.02 -4.72 15.76
C TYR A 26 18.46 -5.28 15.62
N GLU A 27 18.86 -6.22 16.48
CA GLU A 27 20.19 -6.82 16.41
C GLU A 27 20.41 -7.63 15.12
N PHE A 28 19.37 -8.28 14.60
CA PHE A 28 19.40 -8.95 13.30
C PHE A 28 19.69 -7.97 12.16
N TYR A 29 18.99 -6.84 12.09
CA TYR A 29 19.24 -5.82 11.05
C TYR A 29 20.63 -5.22 11.19
N LYS A 30 21.06 -4.94 12.41
CA LYS A 30 22.39 -4.45 12.69
C LYS A 30 23.48 -5.42 12.18
N GLU A 31 23.32 -6.71 12.44
CA GLU A 31 24.26 -7.75 11.96
C GLU A 31 24.24 -7.87 10.42
N LYS A 32 23.04 -7.84 9.81
CA LYS A 32 22.88 -8.13 8.37
C LYS A 32 23.08 -6.91 7.48
N LEU A 33 22.69 -5.74 7.94
CA LEU A 33 22.65 -4.52 7.14
C LEU A 33 23.65 -3.44 7.61
N GLY A 34 24.25 -3.61 8.78
CA GLY A 34 25.15 -2.60 9.37
C GLY A 34 24.42 -1.36 9.91
N VAL A 35 23.10 -1.40 10.01
CA VAL A 35 22.26 -0.30 10.54
C VAL A 35 21.29 -0.81 11.59
N GLY A 36 20.99 0.02 12.60
CA GLY A 36 19.92 -0.25 13.54
C GLY A 36 18.59 0.19 12.96
N VAL A 37 17.61 -0.71 12.87
CA VAL A 37 16.26 -0.35 12.41
C VAL A 37 15.34 -0.20 13.60
N ILE A 38 14.76 0.98 13.77
CA ILE A 38 13.75 1.30 14.78
C ILE A 38 12.40 1.51 14.08
N HIS A 39 11.39 0.76 14.50
CA HIS A 39 10.03 0.89 13.99
C HIS A 39 9.08 1.10 15.17
N PRO A 40 8.73 2.35 15.51
CA PRO A 40 7.89 2.63 16.67
C PRO A 40 6.47 2.16 16.44
N TYR A 41 5.73 1.94 17.54
CA TYR A 41 4.30 1.70 17.44
C TYR A 41 3.58 3.02 17.14
N VAL A 42 2.92 3.07 15.99
CA VAL A 42 2.02 4.16 15.62
C VAL A 42 0.67 3.57 15.24
N GLU A 43 -0.34 3.85 16.04
CA GLU A 43 -1.69 3.33 15.82
C GLU A 43 -2.22 3.79 14.45
N TRP A 44 -2.70 2.85 13.66
CA TRP A 44 -3.19 3.14 12.30
C TRP A 44 -4.52 3.89 12.28
N ASN A 45 -5.52 3.34 12.95
CA ASN A 45 -6.90 3.88 13.03
C ASN A 45 -7.41 4.45 11.68
N GLY A 46 -7.47 3.60 10.64
CA GLY A 46 -7.90 4.02 9.30
C GLY A 46 -6.97 5.05 8.63
N GLY A 47 -5.74 5.17 9.09
CA GLY A 47 -4.74 6.13 8.58
C GLY A 47 -4.77 7.50 9.24
N THR A 48 -5.88 7.90 9.85
CA THR A 48 -6.04 9.25 10.43
C THR A 48 -5.07 9.52 11.57
N ASN A 49 -4.95 8.58 12.52
CA ASN A 49 -4.06 8.77 13.66
C ASN A 49 -2.59 8.75 13.24
N TYR A 50 -2.23 7.83 12.35
CA TYR A 50 -0.90 7.76 11.75
C TYR A 50 -0.52 9.09 11.07
N LEU A 51 -1.39 9.63 10.22
CA LEU A 51 -1.15 10.89 9.51
C LEU A 51 -1.01 12.07 10.47
N ASN A 52 -1.85 12.14 11.51
CA ASN A 52 -1.74 13.20 12.52
C ASN A 52 -0.39 13.16 13.25
N GLN A 53 0.05 11.98 13.68
CA GLN A 53 1.35 11.84 14.35
C GLN A 53 2.52 12.14 13.41
N LEU A 54 2.45 11.69 12.16
CA LEU A 54 3.46 12.01 11.14
C LEU A 54 3.55 13.52 10.92
N ASN A 55 2.42 14.22 10.78
CA ASN A 55 2.39 15.68 10.63
C ASN A 55 2.98 16.41 11.84
N LEU A 56 2.73 15.93 13.06
CA LEU A 56 3.33 16.51 14.26
C LEU A 56 4.85 16.33 14.26
N LYS A 57 5.36 15.18 13.89
CA LYS A 57 6.80 14.91 13.75
C LYS A 57 7.44 15.82 12.70
N ILE A 58 6.81 15.94 11.52
CA ILE A 58 7.28 16.82 10.45
C ILE A 58 7.32 18.29 10.93
N ALA A 59 6.27 18.75 11.60
CA ALA A 59 6.20 20.12 12.13
C ALA A 59 7.24 20.40 13.22
N ALA A 60 7.62 19.39 13.98
CA ALA A 60 8.68 19.46 14.99
C ALA A 60 10.11 19.41 14.39
N GLY A 61 10.25 19.13 13.09
CA GLY A 61 11.55 18.90 12.45
C GLY A 61 12.19 17.55 12.79
N GLU A 62 11.38 16.60 13.26
CA GLU A 62 11.77 15.25 13.68
C GLU A 62 11.26 14.18 12.72
N MET A 63 11.24 14.48 11.43
CA MET A 63 10.73 13.55 10.42
C MET A 63 11.49 12.21 10.47
N PRO A 64 10.80 11.06 10.39
CA PRO A 64 11.47 9.76 10.33
C PRO A 64 12.30 9.62 9.05
N ASP A 65 13.33 8.78 9.08
CA ASP A 65 14.21 8.54 7.93
C ASP A 65 13.47 7.90 6.75
N LEU A 66 12.55 6.98 7.06
CA LEU A 66 11.66 6.35 6.09
C LEU A 66 10.23 6.34 6.64
N PHE A 67 9.26 6.63 5.79
CA PHE A 67 7.85 6.56 6.19
C PHE A 67 6.94 6.19 5.04
N LEU A 68 5.81 5.57 5.38
CA LEU A 68 4.72 5.32 4.44
C LEU A 68 3.92 6.61 4.25
N PRO A 69 3.90 7.20 3.05
CA PRO A 69 3.11 8.41 2.81
C PRO A 69 1.61 8.09 2.84
N GLN A 70 0.81 9.08 3.21
CA GLN A 70 -0.63 9.01 3.25
C GLN A 70 -1.27 10.27 2.69
N GLN A 71 -2.33 10.10 1.92
CA GLN A 71 -3.16 11.21 1.40
C GLN A 71 -2.41 12.29 0.60
N GLY A 72 -1.34 11.92 -0.09
CA GLY A 72 -0.60 12.84 -0.95
C GLY A 72 0.30 13.82 -0.22
N ILE A 73 0.64 13.56 1.06
CA ILE A 73 1.56 14.41 1.83
C ILE A 73 2.95 14.51 1.15
N GLU A 74 3.35 13.45 0.45
CA GLU A 74 4.62 13.36 -0.28
C GLU A 74 4.77 14.47 -1.31
N ASP A 75 3.71 14.90 -1.97
CA ASP A 75 3.74 15.96 -2.97
C ASP A 75 4.18 17.30 -2.37
N SER A 76 3.63 17.65 -1.22
CA SER A 76 3.99 18.89 -0.54
C SER A 76 5.41 18.84 0.02
N LEU A 77 5.82 17.67 0.53
CA LEU A 77 7.18 17.46 1.06
C LEU A 77 8.23 17.54 -0.06
N ALA A 78 7.95 16.96 -1.24
CA ALA A 78 8.82 17.06 -2.40
C ALA A 78 8.96 18.51 -2.89
N LYS A 79 7.84 19.23 -3.06
CA LYS A 79 7.84 20.64 -3.48
C LYS A 79 8.61 21.57 -2.52
N ASN A 80 8.54 21.26 -1.24
CA ASN A 80 9.22 22.05 -0.20
C ASN A 80 10.68 21.59 0.07
N GLY A 81 11.17 20.55 -0.64
CA GLY A 81 12.51 20.01 -0.47
C GLY A 81 12.72 19.30 0.88
N ALA A 82 11.63 18.83 1.51
CA ALA A 82 11.69 18.16 2.81
C ALA A 82 12.05 16.67 2.71
N ILE A 83 11.86 16.06 1.53
CA ILE A 83 12.27 14.68 1.24
C ILE A 83 13.31 14.63 0.14
N ALA A 84 14.17 13.62 0.17
CA ALA A 84 15.30 13.50 -0.73
C ALA A 84 14.87 13.16 -2.16
N ASP A 85 15.55 13.77 -3.15
CA ASP A 85 15.51 13.33 -4.53
C ASP A 85 16.31 12.03 -4.67
N LEU A 86 15.62 10.94 -4.99
CA LEU A 86 16.17 9.60 -5.10
C LEU A 86 16.61 9.23 -6.52
N THR A 87 16.44 10.12 -7.50
CA THR A 87 16.61 9.82 -8.93
C THR A 87 17.96 9.18 -9.26
N GLU A 88 19.05 9.75 -8.78
CA GLU A 88 20.38 9.20 -8.98
C GLU A 88 20.81 8.25 -7.86
N LEU A 89 20.33 8.49 -6.63
CA LEU A 89 20.69 7.70 -5.45
C LEU A 89 20.27 6.23 -5.58
N LEU A 90 19.09 5.96 -6.13
CA LEU A 90 18.60 4.60 -6.34
C LEU A 90 19.51 3.80 -7.27
N ARG A 91 19.94 4.38 -8.36
CA ARG A 91 20.83 3.70 -9.31
C ARG A 91 22.22 3.46 -8.73
N GLN A 92 22.72 4.42 -7.96
CA GLN A 92 24.06 4.36 -7.40
C GLN A 92 24.17 3.45 -6.18
N TYR A 93 23.19 3.51 -5.27
CA TYR A 93 23.28 2.87 -3.95
C TYR A 93 22.31 1.71 -3.76
N ALA A 94 21.28 1.59 -4.60
CA ALA A 94 20.27 0.55 -4.53
C ALA A 94 19.99 -0.11 -5.90
N PRO A 95 21.02 -0.59 -6.63
CA PRO A 95 20.85 -1.15 -7.98
C PRO A 95 19.89 -2.36 -7.98
N ASN A 96 19.95 -3.21 -6.98
CA ASN A 96 19.05 -4.37 -6.87
C ASN A 96 17.57 -3.95 -6.75
N LEU A 97 17.30 -2.89 -6.00
CA LEU A 97 15.94 -2.34 -5.86
C LEU A 97 15.49 -1.68 -7.17
N TRP A 98 16.41 -0.94 -7.82
CA TRP A 98 16.14 -0.32 -9.11
C TRP A 98 15.76 -1.36 -10.18
N GLU A 99 16.46 -2.48 -10.25
CA GLU A 99 16.21 -3.57 -11.20
C GLU A 99 14.97 -4.41 -10.85
N ALA A 100 14.65 -4.56 -9.57
CA ALA A 100 13.50 -5.33 -9.10
C ALA A 100 12.15 -4.67 -9.42
N ILE A 101 12.12 -3.35 -9.55
CA ILE A 101 10.91 -2.59 -9.88
C ILE A 101 10.81 -2.41 -11.40
N PRO A 102 9.68 -2.80 -12.03
CA PRO A 102 9.49 -2.65 -13.46
C PRO A 102 9.67 -1.21 -13.96
N GLN A 103 10.25 -1.05 -15.14
CA GLN A 103 10.58 0.27 -15.70
C GLN A 103 9.33 1.16 -15.88
N ASP A 104 8.21 0.58 -16.27
CA ASP A 104 6.93 1.29 -16.44
C ASP A 104 6.41 1.88 -15.11
N MET A 105 6.69 1.23 -13.99
CA MET A 105 6.38 1.80 -12.67
C MET A 105 7.27 3.02 -12.36
N TRP A 106 8.56 2.96 -12.68
CA TRP A 106 9.43 4.13 -12.54
C TRP A 106 8.99 5.28 -13.45
N ASP A 107 8.51 4.98 -14.65
CA ASP A 107 8.00 5.99 -15.58
C ASP A 107 6.72 6.65 -15.05
N VAL A 108 5.84 5.89 -14.40
CA VAL A 108 4.66 6.43 -13.69
C VAL A 108 5.08 7.33 -12.52
N VAL A 109 6.05 6.90 -11.69
CA VAL A 109 6.56 7.72 -10.57
C VAL A 109 7.09 9.06 -11.08
N LYS A 110 7.90 9.04 -12.14
CA LYS A 110 8.45 10.26 -12.75
C LYS A 110 7.39 11.15 -13.39
N ALA A 111 6.37 10.55 -14.03
CA ALA A 111 5.27 11.28 -14.63
C ALA A 111 4.40 11.98 -13.58
N ASN A 112 4.33 11.43 -12.37
CA ASN A 112 3.60 11.98 -11.23
C ASN A 112 4.48 12.87 -10.32
N ASP A 113 5.70 13.18 -10.72
CA ASP A 113 6.55 14.09 -9.95
C ASP A 113 5.88 15.46 -9.77
N PRO A 114 5.57 15.87 -8.52
CA PRO A 114 4.86 17.11 -8.26
C PRO A 114 5.67 18.38 -8.58
N THR A 115 6.99 18.24 -8.79
CA THR A 115 7.87 19.34 -9.22
C THR A 115 7.90 19.52 -10.75
N GLY A 116 7.39 18.54 -11.51
CA GLY A 116 7.38 18.56 -12.97
C GLY A 116 8.74 18.35 -13.65
N GLN A 117 9.74 17.89 -12.90
CA GLN A 117 11.12 17.69 -13.40
C GLN A 117 11.43 16.21 -13.71
N GLY A 118 10.46 15.30 -13.54
CA GLY A 118 10.63 13.86 -13.72
C GLY A 118 11.51 13.20 -12.66
N ARG A 119 11.50 13.73 -11.44
CA ARG A 119 12.28 13.21 -10.31
C ARG A 119 11.57 12.08 -9.58
N ILE A 120 12.32 11.34 -8.79
CA ILE A 120 11.82 10.24 -7.96
C ILE A 120 11.98 10.63 -6.49
N TYR A 121 10.87 10.75 -5.77
CA TYR A 121 10.84 11.09 -4.35
C TYR A 121 10.36 9.97 -3.46
N TYR A 122 9.85 8.89 -4.04
CA TYR A 122 9.37 7.72 -3.30
C TYR A 122 9.61 6.43 -4.08
N ILE A 123 9.62 5.32 -3.35
CA ILE A 123 9.74 3.98 -3.92
C ILE A 123 8.32 3.41 -4.05
N PRO A 124 7.86 3.06 -5.26
CA PRO A 124 6.53 2.51 -5.45
C PRO A 124 6.41 1.13 -4.82
N GLY A 125 5.27 0.83 -4.22
CA GLY A 125 4.93 -0.52 -3.83
C GLY A 125 4.63 -1.37 -5.06
N VAL A 126 5.39 -2.46 -5.26
CA VAL A 126 5.14 -3.43 -6.33
C VAL A 126 4.17 -4.48 -5.81
N VAL A 127 3.05 -4.67 -6.50
CA VAL A 127 2.09 -5.71 -6.19
C VAL A 127 1.93 -6.60 -7.42
N ASP A 128 2.46 -7.81 -7.35
CA ASP A 128 2.41 -8.78 -8.45
C ASP A 128 1.00 -9.31 -8.74
N TYR A 129 0.08 -9.15 -7.79
CA TYR A 129 -1.29 -9.63 -7.88
C TYR A 129 -2.28 -8.51 -7.61
N GLY A 130 -3.41 -8.56 -8.29
CA GLY A 130 -4.50 -7.64 -8.02
C GLY A 130 -4.91 -7.73 -6.55
N ARG A 131 -4.85 -6.60 -5.84
CA ARG A 131 -5.22 -6.51 -4.42
C ARG A 131 -6.70 -6.79 -4.19
N TYR A 132 -7.51 -6.50 -5.19
CA TYR A 132 -8.95 -6.66 -5.17
C TYR A 132 -9.39 -7.56 -6.32
N ALA A 133 -10.31 -8.46 -6.03
CA ALA A 133 -10.91 -9.34 -7.01
C ALA A 133 -12.40 -9.46 -6.75
N GLY A 134 -13.19 -9.56 -7.82
CA GLY A 134 -14.59 -9.93 -7.76
C GLY A 134 -14.72 -11.45 -7.63
N MET A 135 -15.55 -11.91 -6.74
CA MET A 135 -15.94 -13.32 -6.63
C MET A 135 -17.41 -13.45 -6.99
N ILE A 136 -17.75 -14.48 -7.79
CA ILE A 136 -19.12 -14.82 -8.15
C ILE A 136 -19.38 -16.24 -7.70
N ARG A 137 -20.55 -16.48 -7.11
CA ARG A 137 -20.98 -17.82 -6.71
C ARG A 137 -21.31 -18.65 -7.94
N GLN A 138 -20.47 -19.65 -8.24
CA GLN A 138 -20.67 -20.57 -9.37
C GLN A 138 -21.95 -21.35 -9.23
N ASP A 139 -22.29 -21.84 -8.04
CA ASP A 139 -23.52 -22.58 -7.76
C ASP A 139 -24.80 -21.76 -8.04
N TRP A 140 -24.74 -20.43 -7.87
CA TRP A 140 -25.84 -19.53 -8.22
C TRP A 140 -25.93 -19.33 -9.74
N LEU A 141 -24.79 -19.18 -10.43
CA LEU A 141 -24.76 -19.11 -11.88
C LEU A 141 -25.39 -20.36 -12.51
N ASP A 142 -25.03 -21.54 -12.01
CA ASP A 142 -25.57 -22.79 -12.48
C ASP A 142 -27.08 -22.87 -12.29
N LYS A 143 -27.59 -22.46 -11.13
CA LYS A 143 -29.02 -22.44 -10.82
C LYS A 143 -29.84 -21.47 -11.68
N VAL A 144 -29.29 -20.26 -11.94
CA VAL A 144 -29.99 -19.32 -12.81
C VAL A 144 -29.75 -19.54 -14.29
N GLY A 145 -28.88 -20.48 -14.67
CA GLY A 145 -28.59 -20.90 -16.04
C GLY A 145 -27.76 -19.85 -16.82
N LEU A 146 -26.88 -19.11 -16.14
CA LEU A 146 -26.01 -18.11 -16.77
C LEU A 146 -24.54 -18.52 -16.70
N PRO A 147 -23.74 -18.23 -17.74
CA PRO A 147 -22.30 -18.44 -17.72
C PRO A 147 -21.60 -17.39 -16.87
N MET A 148 -20.32 -17.63 -16.59
CA MET A 148 -19.43 -16.63 -15.98
C MET A 148 -19.39 -15.38 -16.87
N PRO A 149 -19.75 -14.18 -16.35
CA PRO A 149 -19.77 -12.95 -17.14
C PRO A 149 -18.36 -12.52 -17.55
N LYS A 150 -18.23 -12.05 -18.78
CA LYS A 150 -16.98 -11.54 -19.36
C LYS A 150 -17.03 -10.05 -19.67
N THR A 151 -18.22 -9.46 -19.65
CA THR A 151 -18.45 -8.04 -19.90
C THR A 151 -19.25 -7.43 -18.75
N GLN A 152 -19.26 -6.11 -18.68
CA GLN A 152 -20.06 -5.39 -17.70
C GLN A 152 -21.55 -5.64 -17.87
N ASP A 153 -22.05 -5.67 -19.11
CA ASP A 153 -23.47 -5.94 -19.39
C ASP A 153 -23.89 -7.36 -18.99
N GLU A 154 -23.02 -8.34 -19.20
CA GLU A 154 -23.25 -9.70 -18.73
C GLU A 154 -23.25 -9.79 -17.21
N TYR A 155 -22.36 -9.05 -16.55
CA TYR A 155 -22.31 -8.96 -15.10
C TYR A 155 -23.60 -8.37 -14.51
N VAL A 156 -24.12 -7.28 -15.10
CA VAL A 156 -25.41 -6.69 -14.70
C VAL A 156 -26.53 -7.72 -14.83
N LYS A 157 -26.61 -8.46 -15.93
CA LYS A 157 -27.60 -9.54 -16.12
C LYS A 157 -27.50 -10.64 -15.06
N VAL A 158 -26.29 -11.00 -14.65
CA VAL A 158 -26.10 -11.96 -13.56
C VAL A 158 -26.62 -11.41 -12.23
N LEU A 159 -26.32 -10.14 -11.90
CA LEU A 159 -26.84 -9.52 -10.68
C LEU A 159 -28.37 -9.43 -10.66
N GLU A 160 -29.00 -9.09 -11.80
CA GLU A 160 -30.45 -9.07 -11.93
C GLU A 160 -31.05 -10.49 -11.76
N ALA A 161 -30.42 -11.50 -12.35
CA ALA A 161 -30.86 -12.87 -12.22
C ALA A 161 -30.71 -13.38 -10.78
N PHE A 162 -29.65 -13.03 -10.09
CA PHE A 162 -29.47 -13.38 -8.68
C PHE A 162 -30.55 -12.73 -7.81
N ARG A 163 -30.86 -11.46 -8.03
CA ARG A 163 -31.91 -10.74 -7.31
C ARG A 163 -33.32 -11.35 -7.54
N ASP A 164 -33.62 -11.82 -8.76
CA ASP A 164 -35.00 -12.10 -9.17
C ASP A 164 -35.36 -13.58 -9.23
N LYS A 165 -34.38 -14.51 -9.24
CA LYS A 165 -34.61 -15.92 -9.50
C LYS A 165 -34.39 -16.87 -8.31
N ASP A 166 -34.26 -16.36 -7.07
CA ASP A 166 -34.10 -17.16 -5.87
C ASP A 166 -33.04 -18.28 -6.01
N PRO A 167 -31.77 -17.94 -6.29
CA PRO A 167 -30.70 -18.94 -6.45
C PRO A 167 -30.33 -19.67 -5.15
N ASN A 168 -30.70 -19.15 -3.98
CA ASN A 168 -30.52 -19.84 -2.71
C ASN A 168 -31.63 -20.90 -2.48
N GLY A 169 -32.80 -20.78 -3.15
CA GLY A 169 -33.89 -21.75 -3.14
C GLY A 169 -34.73 -21.74 -1.88
N ASN A 170 -34.77 -20.61 -1.17
CA ASN A 170 -35.52 -20.49 0.08
C ASN A 170 -36.97 -19.97 -0.11
N GLY A 171 -37.37 -19.64 -1.34
CA GLY A 171 -38.68 -19.12 -1.67
C GLY A 171 -38.93 -17.68 -1.30
N GLN A 172 -37.89 -16.94 -0.93
CA GLN A 172 -37.96 -15.52 -0.56
C GLN A 172 -37.11 -14.69 -1.52
N LYS A 173 -37.44 -13.41 -1.69
CA LYS A 173 -36.60 -12.44 -2.44
C LYS A 173 -35.72 -11.69 -1.45
N ASP A 174 -34.69 -12.35 -0.95
CA ASP A 174 -33.77 -11.82 0.05
C ASP A 174 -32.30 -11.83 -0.40
N GLU A 175 -32.05 -12.17 -1.67
CA GLU A 175 -30.70 -12.18 -2.21
C GLU A 175 -30.12 -10.78 -2.29
N LEU A 176 -28.91 -10.64 -1.76
CA LEU A 176 -28.03 -9.52 -2.01
C LEU A 176 -27.06 -9.89 -3.14
N PRO A 177 -27.34 -9.44 -4.38
CA PRO A 177 -26.60 -9.93 -5.55
C PRO A 177 -25.14 -9.51 -5.58
N THR A 178 -24.77 -8.47 -4.85
CA THR A 178 -23.38 -8.02 -4.69
C THR A 178 -23.16 -7.42 -3.32
N GLY A 179 -21.95 -7.52 -2.83
CA GLY A 179 -21.47 -6.90 -1.61
C GLY A 179 -20.02 -6.49 -1.77
N GLY A 180 -19.58 -5.52 -1.01
CA GLY A 180 -18.22 -5.02 -1.02
C GLY A 180 -17.73 -4.72 0.39
N ARG A 181 -16.45 -4.44 0.50
CA ARG A 181 -15.85 -3.88 1.72
C ARG A 181 -16.13 -2.38 1.75
N GLU A 182 -16.64 -1.90 2.86
CA GLU A 182 -16.63 -0.48 3.17
C GLU A 182 -15.20 -0.02 3.46
N GLU A 183 -14.75 1.05 2.82
CA GLU A 183 -13.45 1.68 3.09
C GLU A 183 -13.60 2.86 4.04
#